data_12e2786fde7507c98aa4f04d7dfb8cf1
#
_entry.id   12e2786fde7507c98aa4f04d7dfb8cf1
#
_cell.length_a   1.000
_cell.length_b   1.000
_cell.length_c   1.000
_cell.angle_alpha   90.00
_cell.angle_beta   90.00
_cell.angle_gamma   90.00
#
_symmetry.space_group_name_H-M   'P 1'
#
loop_
_entity.id
_entity.type
_entity.pdbx_description
1 polymer ?
#
loop_
_entity_poly.entity_id
_entity_poly.type
_entity_poly.pdbx_seq_one_letter_code
_entity_poly.pdbx_strand_id
1 'polypeptide(L)'
;MTLGPLMIDIEGISLTPEDRDILQEPSVGGVILFSRNYHSVEQLIELIKDIRSLRSPSLLIATDHEGGRVQRFIDGFTRIPPMRNIGLFFNRDPKSAIELANISGWITGAELSSVGIDLSFTPCVDLNWGVSEIIGNRSFHENPNVLFEL
;
A
#
# COMPACT_ATOMS: atom_id res chain seq x y z
N MET A 1 -26.26 -3.02 -4.22
CA MET A 1 -25.67 -1.88 -4.95
C MET A 1 -24.33 -2.31 -5.55
N THR A 2 -23.90 -1.72 -6.66
CA THR A 2 -22.53 -1.90 -7.18
C THR A 2 -21.60 -0.90 -6.50
N LEU A 3 -20.29 -1.17 -6.46
CA LEU A 3 -19.29 -0.19 -6.03
C LEU A 3 -19.19 0.91 -7.10
N GLY A 4 -19.08 2.17 -6.64
CA GLY A 4 -18.87 3.32 -7.51
C GLY A 4 -17.43 3.42 -8.02
N PRO A 5 -17.15 4.34 -8.96
CA PRO A 5 -15.83 4.47 -9.58
C PRO A 5 -14.83 5.30 -8.76
N LEU A 6 -15.25 5.94 -7.68
CA LEU A 6 -14.39 6.83 -6.91
C LEU A 6 -13.73 6.09 -5.74
N MET A 7 -12.44 6.28 -5.59
CA MET A 7 -11.69 5.99 -4.37
C MET A 7 -11.35 7.32 -3.70
N ILE A 8 -11.71 7.46 -2.45
CA ILE A 8 -11.50 8.68 -1.67
C ILE A 8 -10.70 8.38 -0.41
N ASP A 9 -10.25 9.40 0.27
CA ASP A 9 -9.55 9.29 1.56
C ASP A 9 -10.40 9.89 2.69
N ILE A 10 -9.92 9.70 3.92
CA ILE A 10 -10.48 10.29 5.14
C ILE A 10 -9.39 11.05 5.88
N GLU A 11 -9.79 11.99 6.74
CA GLU A 11 -8.82 12.87 7.40
C GLU A 11 -8.18 12.24 8.65
N GLY A 12 -8.98 11.56 9.47
CA GLY A 12 -8.58 11.14 10.81
C GLY A 12 -8.31 9.64 10.99
N ILE A 13 -8.09 9.27 12.25
CA ILE A 13 -7.89 7.89 12.70
C ILE A 13 -9.22 7.19 13.04
N SER A 14 -10.34 7.87 12.90
CA SER A 14 -11.71 7.36 13.08
C SER A 14 -12.65 8.13 12.17
N LEU A 15 -13.80 7.53 11.82
CA LEU A 15 -14.80 8.15 10.97
C LEU A 15 -15.58 9.24 11.72
N THR A 16 -15.62 10.42 11.13
CA THR A 16 -16.57 11.48 11.51
C THR A 16 -17.97 11.17 10.98
N PRO A 17 -19.03 11.87 11.45
CA PRO A 17 -20.36 11.77 10.82
C PRO A 17 -20.35 12.12 9.33
N GLU A 18 -19.60 13.13 8.92
CA GLU A 18 -19.46 13.55 7.51
C GLU A 18 -18.77 12.45 6.68
N ASP A 19 -17.69 11.83 7.18
CA ASP A 19 -17.06 10.68 6.49
C ASP A 19 -18.06 9.55 6.27
N ARG A 20 -18.90 9.25 7.28
CA ARG A 20 -19.92 8.19 7.18
C ARG A 20 -20.94 8.47 6.10
N ASP A 21 -21.38 9.72 5.98
CA ASP A 21 -22.35 10.14 4.95
C ASP A 21 -21.73 10.03 3.56
N ILE A 22 -20.51 10.56 3.37
CA ILE A 22 -19.78 10.55 2.08
C ILE A 22 -19.47 9.11 1.65
N LEU A 23 -19.00 8.26 2.56
CA LEU A 23 -18.64 6.86 2.25
C LEU A 23 -19.84 5.98 1.89
N GLN A 24 -21.05 6.40 2.21
CA GLN A 24 -22.28 5.71 1.80
C GLN A 24 -22.79 6.15 0.42
N GLU A 25 -22.23 7.21 -0.17
CA GLU A 25 -22.61 7.67 -1.49
C GLU A 25 -22.38 6.58 -2.56
N PRO A 26 -23.35 6.35 -3.48
CA PRO A 26 -23.22 5.29 -4.50
C PRO A 26 -22.03 5.47 -5.44
N SER A 27 -21.51 6.67 -5.60
CA SER A 27 -20.34 6.99 -6.42
C SER A 27 -19.03 6.50 -5.80
N VAL A 28 -18.98 6.27 -4.49
CA VAL A 28 -17.79 5.80 -3.79
C VAL A 28 -17.69 4.28 -3.87
N GLY A 29 -16.53 3.80 -4.30
CA GLY A 29 -16.22 2.37 -4.43
C GLY A 29 -15.09 1.91 -3.52
N GLY A 30 -14.26 2.83 -3.04
CA GLY A 30 -13.13 2.49 -2.18
C GLY A 30 -12.63 3.63 -1.31
N VAL A 31 -11.80 3.27 -0.34
CA VAL A 31 -11.10 4.19 0.57
C VAL A 31 -9.61 3.89 0.49
N ILE A 32 -8.79 4.95 0.34
CA ILE A 32 -7.34 4.85 0.47
C ILE A 32 -6.91 5.43 1.83
N LEU A 33 -6.14 4.64 2.59
CA LEU A 33 -5.62 5.03 3.89
C LEU A 33 -4.15 5.46 3.79
N PHE A 34 -3.83 6.53 4.51
CA PHE A 34 -2.51 7.14 4.60
C PHE A 34 -1.94 7.08 6.01
N SER A 35 -0.71 7.54 6.20
CA SER A 35 -0.05 7.56 7.52
C SER A 35 -0.83 8.36 8.57
N ARG A 36 -1.60 9.40 8.17
CA ARG A 36 -2.44 10.15 9.09
C ARG A 36 -3.63 9.36 9.67
N ASN A 37 -3.99 8.25 9.02
CA ASN A 37 -5.07 7.37 9.45
C ASN A 37 -4.58 6.24 10.37
N TYR A 38 -3.29 6.24 10.73
CA TYR A 38 -2.65 5.18 11.49
C TYR A 38 -2.07 5.69 12.82
N HIS A 39 -2.41 5.02 13.90
CA HIS A 39 -1.84 5.22 15.23
C HIS A 39 -1.29 3.92 15.84
N SER A 40 -2.04 2.82 15.72
CA SER A 40 -1.64 1.48 16.12
C SER A 40 -2.36 0.43 15.25
N VAL A 41 -1.89 -0.82 15.31
CA VAL A 41 -2.51 -1.94 14.59
C VAL A 41 -3.97 -2.13 15.02
N GLU A 42 -4.25 -2.06 16.32
CA GLU A 42 -5.59 -2.22 16.87
C GLU A 42 -6.53 -1.10 16.39
N GLN A 43 -6.04 0.16 16.42
CA GLN A 43 -6.82 1.30 15.93
C GLN A 43 -7.12 1.17 14.42
N LEU A 44 -6.15 0.72 13.61
CA LEU A 44 -6.35 0.52 12.19
C LEU A 44 -7.41 -0.56 11.92
N ILE A 45 -7.37 -1.68 12.65
CA ILE A 45 -8.37 -2.75 12.55
C ILE A 45 -9.77 -2.22 12.87
N GLU A 46 -9.91 -1.42 13.92
CA GLU A 46 -11.22 -0.84 14.30
C GLU A 46 -11.73 0.16 13.25
N LEU A 47 -10.85 1.02 12.70
CA LEU A 47 -11.19 1.93 11.61
C LEU A 47 -11.67 1.15 10.37
N ILE A 48 -10.96 0.09 9.99
CA ILE A 48 -11.32 -0.77 8.84
C ILE A 48 -12.66 -1.47 9.06
N LYS A 49 -12.92 -2.00 10.25
CA LYS A 49 -14.22 -2.57 10.60
C LYS A 49 -15.35 -1.56 10.50
N ASP A 50 -15.11 -0.35 10.97
CA ASP A 50 -16.06 0.77 10.91
C ASP A 50 -16.42 1.08 9.45
N ILE A 51 -15.41 1.26 8.58
CA ILE A 51 -15.60 1.49 7.12
C ILE A 51 -16.41 0.35 6.49
N ARG A 52 -16.04 -0.91 6.77
CA ARG A 52 -16.71 -2.09 6.19
C ARG A 52 -18.15 -2.22 6.63
N SER A 53 -18.50 -1.71 7.82
CA SER A 53 -19.86 -1.79 8.37
C SER A 53 -20.85 -0.84 7.71
N LEU A 54 -20.37 0.18 6.97
CA LEU A 54 -21.21 1.25 6.45
C LEU A 54 -22.17 0.80 5.34
N ARG A 55 -21.79 -0.23 4.57
CA ARG A 55 -22.59 -0.68 3.41
C ARG A 55 -22.28 -2.09 2.96
N SER A 56 -23.20 -2.65 2.14
CA SER A 56 -23.03 -3.92 1.44
C SER A 56 -23.28 -3.72 -0.08
N PRO A 57 -22.36 -4.13 -0.99
CA PRO A 57 -21.03 -4.67 -0.66
C PRO A 57 -20.14 -3.64 0.04
N SER A 58 -19.20 -4.12 0.84
CA SER A 58 -18.24 -3.25 1.54
C SER A 58 -17.32 -2.53 0.56
N LEU A 59 -16.85 -1.35 0.95
CA LEU A 59 -15.87 -0.58 0.18
C LEU A 59 -14.54 -1.33 0.06
N LEU A 60 -13.85 -1.15 -1.08
CA LEU A 60 -12.47 -1.57 -1.25
C LEU A 60 -11.58 -0.69 -0.39
N ILE A 61 -10.68 -1.29 0.40
CA ILE A 61 -9.75 -0.55 1.26
C ILE A 61 -8.33 -0.72 0.74
N ALA A 62 -7.70 0.40 0.42
CA ALA A 62 -6.38 0.46 -0.18
C ALA A 62 -5.39 1.29 0.62
N THR A 63 -4.10 1.13 0.34
CA THR A 63 -3.02 1.96 0.87
C THR A 63 -1.82 1.98 -0.10
N ASP A 64 -0.87 2.91 0.12
CA ASP A 64 0.47 2.83 -0.47
C ASP A 64 1.42 2.22 0.55
N HIS A 65 1.91 1.02 0.31
CA HIS A 65 2.80 0.32 1.24
C HIS A 65 3.91 -0.38 0.46
N GLU A 66 4.77 0.45 -0.19
CA GLU A 66 5.81 -0.01 -1.10
C GLU A 66 7.09 -0.45 -0.39
N GLY A 67 7.32 0.06 0.83
CA GLY A 67 8.58 0.03 1.54
C GLY A 67 9.37 1.34 1.42
N GLY A 68 10.50 1.43 2.11
CA GLY A 68 11.30 2.64 2.16
C GLY A 68 10.51 3.86 2.65
N ARG A 69 10.54 4.95 1.87
CA ARG A 69 9.84 6.20 2.22
C ARG A 69 8.33 6.17 1.93
N VAL A 70 7.84 5.19 1.18
CA VAL A 70 6.42 5.00 0.88
C VAL A 70 5.93 3.74 1.57
N GLN A 71 5.91 3.79 2.87
CA GLN A 71 5.34 2.78 3.75
C GLN A 71 4.48 3.51 4.78
N ARG A 72 3.14 3.38 4.69
CA ARG A 72 2.20 4.21 5.46
C ARG A 72 2.11 3.79 6.92
N PHE A 73 2.20 2.49 7.19
CA PHE A 73 2.10 1.94 8.54
C PHE A 73 3.48 1.43 8.95
N ILE A 74 3.97 1.90 10.08
CA ILE A 74 5.36 1.67 10.48
C ILE A 74 5.43 0.82 11.76
N ASP A 75 4.90 1.34 12.87
CA ASP A 75 4.97 0.65 14.15
C ASP A 75 4.00 -0.54 14.15
N GLY A 76 4.50 -1.73 14.47
CA GLY A 76 3.73 -2.97 14.36
C GLY A 76 3.76 -3.65 12.99
N PHE A 77 4.40 -3.03 11.98
CA PHE A 77 4.63 -3.62 10.66
C PHE A 77 6.12 -3.80 10.38
N THR A 78 6.44 -4.79 9.55
CA THR A 78 7.82 -5.04 9.11
C THR A 78 8.32 -3.88 8.25
N ARG A 79 9.51 -3.36 8.55
CA ARG A 79 10.17 -2.34 7.73
C ARG A 79 10.68 -2.96 6.44
N ILE A 80 9.99 -2.69 5.33
CA ILE A 80 10.39 -3.15 4.00
C ILE A 80 11.44 -2.18 3.43
N PRO A 81 12.57 -2.67 2.89
CA PRO A 81 13.58 -1.79 2.30
C PRO A 81 13.03 -1.06 1.06
N PRO A 82 13.64 0.09 0.67
CA PRO A 82 13.36 0.69 -0.63
C PRO A 82 13.64 -0.32 -1.74
N MET A 83 12.77 -0.40 -2.74
CA MET A 83 12.89 -1.36 -3.85
C MET A 83 14.23 -1.22 -4.60
N ARG A 84 14.79 -0.01 -4.67
CA ARG A 84 16.13 0.24 -5.25
C ARG A 84 17.23 -0.58 -4.59
N ASN A 85 17.15 -0.83 -3.29
CA ASN A 85 18.15 -1.65 -2.59
C ASN A 85 18.14 -3.09 -3.09
N ILE A 86 16.95 -3.63 -3.36
CA ILE A 86 16.79 -4.97 -3.93
C ILE A 86 17.34 -5.00 -5.36
N GLY A 87 17.01 -3.99 -6.18
CA GLY A 87 17.53 -3.87 -7.54
C GLY A 87 19.05 -3.73 -7.62
N LEU A 88 19.66 -2.95 -6.73
CA LEU A 88 21.13 -2.85 -6.63
C LEU A 88 21.76 -4.16 -6.15
N PHE A 89 21.08 -4.90 -5.28
CA PHE A 89 21.53 -6.20 -4.85
C PHE A 89 21.50 -7.24 -5.96
N PHE A 90 20.52 -7.16 -6.86
CA PHE A 90 20.43 -7.99 -8.06
C PHE A 90 21.72 -7.95 -8.91
N ASN A 91 22.37 -6.79 -9.02
CA ASN A 91 23.63 -6.66 -9.77
C ASN A 91 24.80 -7.48 -9.18
N ARG A 92 24.68 -7.94 -7.94
CA ARG A 92 25.72 -8.72 -7.24
C ARG A 92 25.31 -10.18 -7.10
N ASP A 93 24.05 -10.44 -6.75
CA ASP A 93 23.48 -11.77 -6.53
C ASP A 93 22.01 -11.79 -6.96
N PRO A 94 21.74 -12.07 -8.24
CA PRO A 94 20.39 -12.10 -8.79
C PRO A 94 19.46 -13.06 -8.03
N LYS A 95 19.95 -14.24 -7.68
CA LYS A 95 19.13 -15.27 -7.02
C LYS A 95 18.62 -14.80 -5.65
N SER A 96 19.52 -14.30 -4.82
CA SER A 96 19.14 -13.80 -3.49
C SER A 96 18.29 -12.52 -3.57
N ALA A 97 18.49 -11.69 -4.59
CA ALA A 97 17.68 -10.51 -4.81
C ALA A 97 16.22 -10.86 -5.18
N ILE A 98 16.01 -11.84 -6.05
CA ILE A 98 14.68 -12.37 -6.39
C ILE A 98 13.99 -12.95 -5.15
N GLU A 99 14.73 -13.73 -4.36
CA GLU A 99 14.19 -14.27 -3.11
C GLU A 99 13.77 -13.15 -2.14
N LEU A 100 14.60 -12.13 -1.98
CA LEU A 100 14.29 -10.97 -1.14
C LEU A 100 13.07 -10.18 -1.64
N ALA A 101 12.93 -9.99 -2.97
CA ALA A 101 11.76 -9.37 -3.56
C ALA A 101 10.48 -10.16 -3.24
N ASN A 102 10.52 -11.48 -3.44
CA ASN A 102 9.40 -12.37 -3.13
C ASN A 102 9.01 -12.33 -1.64
N ILE A 103 10.00 -12.41 -0.73
CA ILE A 103 9.77 -12.33 0.71
C ILE A 103 9.16 -10.97 1.08
N SER A 104 9.68 -9.87 0.54
CA SER A 104 9.17 -8.53 0.80
C SER A 104 7.71 -8.38 0.36
N GLY A 105 7.37 -8.85 -0.85
CA GLY A 105 6.01 -8.86 -1.36
C GLY A 105 5.07 -9.71 -0.52
N TRP A 106 5.52 -10.91 -0.11
CA TRP A 106 4.73 -11.81 0.73
C TRP A 106 4.44 -11.21 2.12
N ILE A 107 5.45 -10.62 2.77
CA ILE A 107 5.29 -9.96 4.09
C ILE A 107 4.29 -8.82 3.96
N THR A 108 4.48 -7.94 2.97
CA THR A 108 3.57 -6.81 2.71
C THR A 108 2.12 -7.30 2.54
N GLY A 109 1.90 -8.30 1.69
CA GLY A 109 0.58 -8.85 1.46
C GLY A 109 -0.02 -9.50 2.70
N ALA A 110 0.75 -10.28 3.44
CA ALA A 110 0.29 -10.97 4.65
C ALA A 110 -0.08 -9.98 5.78
N GLU A 111 0.78 -9.00 6.04
CA GLU A 111 0.54 -8.01 7.10
C GLU A 111 -0.66 -7.11 6.77
N LEU A 112 -0.75 -6.58 5.56
CA LEU A 112 -1.88 -5.75 5.14
C LEU A 112 -3.21 -6.53 5.15
N SER A 113 -3.21 -7.77 4.67
CA SER A 113 -4.41 -8.62 4.70
C SER A 113 -4.85 -8.93 6.13
N SER A 114 -3.89 -9.10 7.07
CA SER A 114 -4.19 -9.41 8.47
C SER A 114 -4.96 -8.30 9.18
N VAL A 115 -4.79 -7.06 8.76
CA VAL A 115 -5.52 -5.90 9.30
C VAL A 115 -6.76 -5.53 8.48
N GLY A 116 -6.99 -6.21 7.34
CA GLY A 116 -8.18 -6.04 6.51
C GLY A 116 -8.01 -5.06 5.34
N ILE A 117 -6.81 -4.73 4.93
CA ILE A 117 -6.52 -4.01 3.67
C ILE A 117 -6.68 -4.97 2.49
N ASP A 118 -7.38 -4.53 1.44
CA ASP A 118 -7.67 -5.34 0.26
C ASP A 118 -6.60 -5.16 -0.84
N LEU A 119 -6.01 -3.97 -0.93
CA LEU A 119 -5.11 -3.59 -2.02
C LEU A 119 -3.98 -2.68 -1.53
N SER A 120 -2.76 -2.92 -1.98
CA SER A 120 -1.67 -1.95 -1.94
C SER A 120 -1.28 -1.52 -3.36
N PHE A 121 -1.02 -0.22 -3.57
CA PHE A 121 -0.50 0.30 -4.83
C PHE A 121 1.02 0.05 -4.91
N THR A 122 1.40 -1.23 -4.97
CA THR A 122 2.78 -1.70 -4.94
C THR A 122 2.93 -2.96 -5.81
N PRO A 123 4.11 -3.22 -6.38
CA PRO A 123 5.30 -2.37 -6.37
C PRO A 123 5.25 -1.21 -7.38
N CYS A 124 6.14 -0.22 -7.20
CA CYS A 124 6.39 0.79 -8.23
C CYS A 124 7.21 0.16 -9.37
N VAL A 125 6.57 -0.01 -10.53
CA VAL A 125 7.17 -0.62 -11.73
C VAL A 125 7.77 0.40 -12.72
N ASP A 126 7.85 1.67 -12.33
CA ASP A 126 8.56 2.69 -13.10
C ASP A 126 10.06 2.41 -13.14
N LEU A 127 10.70 2.70 -14.27
CA LEU A 127 12.15 2.61 -14.40
C LEU A 127 12.84 3.85 -13.83
N ASN A 128 13.90 3.66 -13.06
CA ASN A 128 14.68 4.76 -12.52
C ASN A 128 15.67 5.33 -13.54
N TRP A 129 15.25 6.26 -14.36
CA TRP A 129 16.07 6.92 -15.37
C TRP A 129 16.89 8.10 -14.82
N GLY A 130 16.81 8.36 -13.51
CA GLY A 130 17.55 9.42 -12.86
C GLY A 130 17.03 10.84 -13.08
N VAL A 131 15.89 10.99 -13.76
CA VAL A 131 15.28 12.31 -14.07
C VAL A 131 14.19 12.72 -13.12
N SER A 132 13.63 11.78 -12.34
CA SER A 132 12.55 12.04 -11.38
C SER A 132 12.95 11.63 -9.97
N GLU A 133 13.05 12.61 -9.07
CA GLU A 133 13.25 12.35 -7.64
C GLU A 133 12.01 11.74 -6.96
N ILE A 134 10.82 11.90 -7.59
CA ILE A 134 9.57 11.32 -7.10
C ILE A 134 9.60 9.80 -7.21
N ILE A 135 10.11 9.26 -8.30
CA ILE A 135 10.33 7.82 -8.47
C ILE A 135 11.55 7.39 -7.63
N GLY A 136 12.73 7.85 -7.97
CA GLY A 136 13.95 7.66 -7.20
C GLY A 136 14.13 6.21 -6.70
N ASN A 137 14.26 6.07 -5.38
CA ASN A 137 14.48 4.78 -4.72
C ASN A 137 13.23 3.88 -4.59
N ARG A 138 12.06 4.33 -5.09
CA ARG A 138 10.86 3.48 -5.19
C ARG A 138 10.99 2.46 -6.32
N SER A 139 11.68 2.83 -7.40
CA SER A 139 11.97 1.91 -8.52
C SER A 139 13.00 0.87 -8.14
N PHE A 140 12.81 -0.35 -8.60
CA PHE A 140 13.82 -1.41 -8.45
C PHE A 140 15.09 -1.11 -9.27
N HIS A 141 14.94 -0.79 -10.57
CA HIS A 141 16.09 -0.69 -11.47
C HIS A 141 15.80 0.20 -12.67
N GLU A 142 16.88 0.67 -13.37
CA GLU A 142 16.80 1.37 -14.66
C GLU A 142 16.68 0.41 -15.85
N ASN A 143 17.06 -0.86 -15.69
CA ASN A 143 16.99 -1.87 -16.75
C ASN A 143 15.66 -2.65 -16.64
N PRO A 144 14.81 -2.61 -17.71
CA PRO A 144 13.53 -3.30 -17.70
C PRO A 144 13.64 -4.83 -17.55
N ASN A 145 14.72 -5.43 -18.03
CA ASN A 145 14.91 -6.88 -17.88
C ASN A 145 15.15 -7.27 -16.43
N VAL A 146 15.87 -6.45 -15.66
CA VAL A 146 16.05 -6.67 -14.22
C VAL A 146 14.73 -6.47 -13.47
N LEU A 147 13.96 -5.43 -13.84
CA LEU A 147 12.64 -5.21 -13.25
C LEU A 147 11.68 -6.37 -13.50
N PHE A 148 11.77 -7.01 -14.68
CA PHE A 148 10.93 -8.16 -15.02
C PHE A 148 11.24 -9.41 -14.19
N GLU A 149 12.49 -9.57 -13.75
CA GLU A 149 12.92 -10.71 -12.91
C GLU A 149 12.56 -10.53 -11.43
N LEU A 150 12.44 -9.28 -10.95
CA LEU A 150 12.16 -8.93 -9.56
C LEU A 150 10.66 -8.77 -9.29
#